data_0e955d01e41ef2e0605c4a976e522c60
#
_entry.id   0e955d01e41ef2e0605c4a976e522c60
#
_cell.length_a   1.000
_cell.length_b   1.000
_cell.length_c   1.000
_cell.angle_alpha   90.00
_cell.angle_beta   90.00
_cell.angle_gamma   90.00
#
_symmetry.space_group_name_H-M   'P 1'
#
loop_
_entity.id
_entity.type
_entity.pdbx_description
1 polymer ?
#
loop_
_entity_poly.entity_id
_entity_poly.type
_entity_poly.pdbx_seq_one_letter_code
_entity_poly.pdbx_strand_id
1 'polypeptide(L)'
;MIQPTTYLDHFGLAQRPFTLTPDPAFLVWLADHRGAHAMLDYGLAARAPITLLTGEIGAGKTTLLHHLIDTLDPSITTGLISNARPGVNDILRRVCAALGVTLPPGSDSADQFAAIQDFLLGEHRAGRSVLLIIDEAQNLTRDALEDLRMLTNINAGRDEVLQLLLSGQPELRATVRRPDLVQFAQRVAASYHLPRLDLAATAEYIATRLRIAGGQPGVFSRQAAAAVHAATAGTPRLINQLCDLSLTYAFAQRQQMVTRATVERVLADGVFFGIGAPAADEGAPQAPRA
;
A
#
# COMPACT_ATOMS: atom_id res chain seq x y z
N MET A 1 -29.90 -10.18 -18.39
CA MET A 1 -28.51 -10.10 -17.93
C MET A 1 -28.16 -11.47 -17.37
N ILE A 2 -27.25 -12.20 -18.02
CA ILE A 2 -26.71 -13.45 -17.49
C ILE A 2 -25.84 -13.04 -16.30
N GLN A 3 -26.28 -13.32 -15.07
CA GLN A 3 -25.36 -13.25 -13.94
C GLN A 3 -24.26 -14.28 -14.21
N PRO A 4 -23.00 -13.90 -14.29
CA PRO A 4 -21.94 -14.88 -14.44
C PRO A 4 -22.02 -15.79 -13.21
N THR A 5 -22.23 -17.09 -13.44
CA THR A 5 -22.18 -18.11 -12.39
C THR A 5 -20.77 -18.07 -11.81
N THR A 6 -20.62 -17.36 -10.70
CA THR A 6 -19.32 -17.18 -10.07
C THR A 6 -19.08 -18.34 -9.09
N TYR A 7 -17.82 -18.56 -8.72
CA TYR A 7 -17.44 -19.56 -7.73
C TYR A 7 -18.04 -19.28 -6.33
N LEU A 8 -18.71 -18.13 -6.13
CA LEU A 8 -19.18 -17.71 -4.79
C LEU A 8 -20.15 -18.74 -4.18
N ASP A 9 -21.23 -19.09 -4.88
CA ASP A 9 -22.21 -20.04 -4.39
C ASP A 9 -21.59 -21.42 -4.17
N HIS A 10 -20.64 -21.82 -5.03
CA HIS A 10 -19.98 -23.11 -4.93
C HIS A 10 -19.16 -23.28 -3.65
N PHE A 11 -18.51 -22.21 -3.18
CA PHE A 11 -17.69 -22.19 -1.96
C PHE A 11 -18.39 -21.56 -0.75
N GLY A 12 -19.68 -21.21 -0.87
CA GLY A 12 -20.46 -20.59 0.21
C GLY A 12 -19.93 -19.21 0.60
N LEU A 13 -19.47 -18.42 -0.39
CA LEU A 13 -18.93 -17.08 -0.19
C LEU A 13 -20.02 -16.04 -0.43
N ALA A 14 -20.14 -15.07 0.47
CA ALA A 14 -21.04 -13.94 0.33
C ALA A 14 -20.49 -12.87 -0.63
N GLN A 15 -19.16 -12.80 -0.79
CA GLN A 15 -18.47 -11.84 -1.63
C GLN A 15 -17.08 -12.37 -2.05
N ARG A 16 -16.44 -11.70 -3.01
CA ARG A 16 -15.11 -12.11 -3.50
C ARG A 16 -14.05 -11.92 -2.42
N PRO A 17 -13.36 -12.99 -1.96
CA PRO A 17 -12.36 -12.88 -0.90
C PRO A 17 -11.06 -12.23 -1.36
N PHE A 18 -10.71 -12.34 -2.65
CA PHE A 18 -9.40 -11.97 -3.19
C PHE A 18 -9.51 -10.90 -4.29
N THR A 19 -10.01 -9.70 -3.90
CA THR A 19 -10.05 -8.53 -4.79
C THR A 19 -8.68 -7.86 -4.88
N LEU A 20 -8.40 -7.22 -6.03
CA LEU A 20 -7.17 -6.45 -6.23
C LEU A 20 -7.30 -4.98 -5.80
N THR A 21 -8.52 -4.48 -5.72
CA THR A 21 -8.79 -3.14 -5.21
C THR A 21 -8.57 -3.12 -3.70
N PRO A 22 -7.83 -2.15 -3.17
CA PRO A 22 -7.70 -1.95 -1.73
C PRO A 22 -9.08 -1.77 -1.08
N ASP A 23 -9.36 -2.58 -0.07
CA ASP A 23 -10.60 -2.53 0.69
C ASP A 23 -10.26 -2.69 2.18
N PRO A 24 -10.47 -1.65 3.00
CA PRO A 24 -10.20 -1.70 4.44
C PRO A 24 -10.97 -2.80 5.17
N ALA A 25 -12.18 -3.16 4.69
CA ALA A 25 -12.98 -4.25 5.27
C ALA A 25 -12.29 -5.61 5.16
N PHE A 26 -11.40 -5.76 4.19
CA PHE A 26 -10.58 -6.96 3.98
C PHE A 26 -9.15 -6.84 4.53
N LEU A 27 -8.87 -5.86 5.37
CA LEU A 27 -7.57 -5.74 6.02
C LEU A 27 -7.37 -6.91 7.00
N VAL A 28 -6.33 -7.69 6.76
CA VAL A 28 -5.97 -8.83 7.63
C VAL A 28 -4.91 -8.36 8.62
N TRP A 29 -5.27 -8.35 9.90
CA TRP A 29 -4.40 -7.92 10.99
C TRP A 29 -3.38 -9.00 11.36
N LEU A 30 -2.36 -9.17 10.54
CA LEU A 30 -1.19 -9.98 10.88
C LEU A 30 -0.25 -9.24 11.84
N ALA A 31 0.75 -9.92 12.39
CA ALA A 31 1.68 -9.34 13.36
C ALA A 31 2.37 -8.08 12.80
N ASP A 32 2.86 -8.13 11.55
CA ASP A 32 3.54 -7.00 10.92
C ASP A 32 2.58 -5.84 10.61
N HIS A 33 1.33 -6.11 10.23
CA HIS A 33 0.32 -5.06 10.02
C HIS A 33 -0.04 -4.37 11.33
N ARG A 34 -0.16 -5.12 12.44
CA ARG A 34 -0.34 -4.54 13.78
C ARG A 34 0.87 -3.71 14.22
N GLY A 35 2.09 -4.21 13.96
CA GLY A 35 3.32 -3.48 14.23
C GLY A 35 3.44 -2.19 13.44
N ALA A 36 3.10 -2.23 12.14
CA ALA A 36 3.05 -1.05 11.30
C ALA A 36 2.03 -0.02 11.81
N HIS A 37 0.81 -0.46 12.11
CA HIS A 37 -0.24 0.41 12.65
C HIS A 37 0.19 1.06 13.98
N ALA A 38 0.70 0.27 14.92
CA ALA A 38 1.20 0.80 16.20
C ALA A 38 2.31 1.84 16.03
N MET A 39 3.19 1.69 15.02
CA MET A 39 4.22 2.67 14.72
C MET A 39 3.65 3.94 14.09
N LEU A 40 2.61 3.82 13.26
CA LEU A 40 1.88 4.98 12.72
C LEU A 40 1.17 5.75 13.83
N ASP A 41 0.44 5.05 14.71
CA ASP A 41 -0.22 5.64 15.88
C ASP A 41 0.78 6.33 16.81
N TYR A 42 1.93 5.69 17.07
CA TYR A 42 3.01 6.31 17.83
C TYR A 42 3.52 7.59 17.18
N GLY A 43 3.75 7.57 15.86
CA GLY A 43 4.17 8.76 15.12
C GLY A 43 3.18 9.91 15.26
N LEU A 44 1.88 9.63 15.16
CA LEU A 44 0.81 10.62 15.33
C LEU A 44 0.74 11.14 16.77
N ALA A 45 0.73 10.25 17.76
CA ALA A 45 0.63 10.60 19.17
C ALA A 45 1.86 11.40 19.67
N ALA A 46 3.05 11.03 19.20
CA ALA A 46 4.31 11.72 19.50
C ALA A 46 4.51 13.02 18.70
N ARG A 47 3.56 13.36 17.80
CA ARG A 47 3.70 14.49 16.86
C ARG A 47 5.00 14.42 16.06
N ALA A 48 5.34 13.21 15.58
CA ALA A 48 6.55 12.99 14.80
C ALA A 48 6.52 13.86 13.53
N PRO A 49 7.55 14.70 13.28
CA PRO A 49 7.58 15.53 12.07
C PRO A 49 7.47 14.71 10.80
N ILE A 50 8.19 13.58 10.75
CA ILE A 50 8.18 12.67 9.61
C ILE A 50 8.06 11.22 10.11
N THR A 51 7.08 10.50 9.55
CA THR A 51 6.90 9.06 9.71
C THR A 51 7.09 8.37 8.36
N LEU A 52 7.81 7.25 8.33
CA LEU A 52 8.03 6.45 7.12
C LEU A 52 7.34 5.09 7.23
N LEU A 53 6.52 4.75 6.24
CA LEU A 53 6.00 3.41 6.01
C LEU A 53 6.57 2.86 4.72
N THR A 54 7.45 1.88 4.79
CA THR A 54 8.04 1.27 3.59
C THR A 54 7.67 -0.21 3.48
N GLY A 55 7.79 -0.77 2.29
CA GLY A 55 7.50 -2.18 2.02
C GLY A 55 7.34 -2.44 0.54
N GLU A 56 7.43 -3.70 0.15
CA GLU A 56 7.33 -4.13 -1.25
C GLU A 56 6.02 -3.70 -1.93
N ILE A 57 6.01 -3.69 -3.26
CA ILE A 57 4.80 -3.48 -4.05
C ILE A 57 3.76 -4.54 -3.67
N GLY A 58 2.54 -4.09 -3.36
CA GLY A 58 1.45 -5.01 -2.99
C GLY A 58 1.53 -5.58 -1.58
N ALA A 59 2.40 -5.08 -0.69
CA ALA A 59 2.49 -5.49 0.71
C ALA A 59 1.30 -5.05 1.58
N GLY A 60 0.40 -4.21 1.07
CA GLY A 60 -0.78 -3.74 1.80
C GLY A 60 -0.65 -2.34 2.42
N LYS A 61 0.41 -1.58 2.11
CA LYS A 61 0.63 -0.21 2.63
C LYS A 61 -0.58 0.70 2.39
N THR A 62 -1.04 0.81 1.16
CA THR A 62 -2.19 1.67 0.80
C THR A 62 -3.47 1.28 1.54
N THR A 63 -3.71 -0.01 1.75
CA THR A 63 -4.87 -0.49 2.53
C THR A 63 -4.75 -0.06 4.00
N LEU A 64 -3.54 -0.15 4.58
CA LEU A 64 -3.26 0.30 5.93
C LEU A 64 -3.42 1.82 6.07
N LEU A 65 -2.98 2.60 5.07
CA LEU A 65 -3.16 4.06 5.04
C LEU A 65 -4.64 4.45 4.98
N HIS A 66 -5.44 3.78 4.14
CA HIS A 66 -6.89 4.04 4.09
C HIS A 66 -7.54 3.74 5.43
N HIS A 67 -7.20 2.60 6.06
CA HIS A 67 -7.69 2.28 7.39
C HIS A 67 -7.29 3.35 8.44
N LEU A 68 -6.03 3.81 8.40
CA LEU A 68 -5.58 4.90 9.27
C LEU A 68 -6.45 6.15 9.07
N ILE A 69 -6.62 6.60 7.81
CA ILE A 69 -7.42 7.80 7.48
C ILE A 69 -8.86 7.66 8.01
N ASP A 70 -9.48 6.49 7.84
CA ASP A 70 -10.85 6.22 8.25
C ASP A 70 -11.03 6.21 9.77
N THR A 71 -9.93 6.02 10.53
CA THR A 71 -9.93 5.94 12.01
C THR A 71 -9.33 7.14 12.71
N LEU A 72 -8.86 8.15 11.96
CA LEU A 72 -8.27 9.37 12.54
C LEU A 72 -9.29 10.16 13.35
N ASP A 73 -8.77 10.82 14.40
CA ASP A 73 -9.56 11.78 15.17
C ASP A 73 -9.99 12.96 14.26
N PRO A 74 -11.27 13.41 14.34
CA PRO A 74 -11.75 14.55 13.54
C PRO A 74 -10.99 15.87 13.76
N SER A 75 -10.21 15.99 14.80
CA SER A 75 -9.32 17.13 15.04
C SER A 75 -8.06 17.12 14.16
N ILE A 76 -7.83 16.06 13.38
CA ILE A 76 -6.71 15.94 12.46
C ILE A 76 -7.18 16.26 11.04
N THR A 77 -6.77 17.40 10.50
CA THR A 77 -6.98 17.73 9.09
C THR A 77 -6.02 16.93 8.23
N THR A 78 -6.55 16.13 7.30
CA THR A 78 -5.74 15.19 6.51
C THR A 78 -5.66 15.62 5.05
N GLY A 79 -4.44 15.72 4.52
CA GLY A 79 -4.18 15.82 3.07
C GLY A 79 -3.58 14.51 2.54
N LEU A 80 -4.11 13.99 1.43
CA LEU A 80 -3.61 12.78 0.78
C LEU A 80 -3.12 13.08 -0.64
N ILE A 81 -1.85 12.78 -0.89
CA ILE A 81 -1.27 12.76 -2.24
C ILE A 81 -1.07 11.30 -2.63
N SER A 82 -1.98 10.77 -3.45
CA SER A 82 -1.84 9.46 -4.08
C SER A 82 -1.06 9.60 -5.38
N ASN A 83 -0.19 8.63 -5.71
CA ASN A 83 0.60 8.63 -6.94
C ASN A 83 1.49 9.87 -7.16
N ALA A 84 2.54 10.00 -6.37
CA ALA A 84 3.62 10.92 -6.68
C ALA A 84 4.22 10.56 -8.06
N ARG A 85 3.86 11.31 -9.12
CA ARG A 85 4.40 11.06 -10.47
C ARG A 85 5.87 11.40 -10.51
N PRO A 86 6.74 10.55 -11.12
CA PRO A 86 8.16 10.86 -11.27
C PRO A 86 8.36 12.16 -12.07
N GLY A 87 9.31 13.00 -11.62
CA GLY A 87 9.77 14.18 -12.38
C GLY A 87 8.85 15.41 -12.33
N VAL A 88 7.81 15.44 -11.53
CA VAL A 88 7.01 16.65 -11.34
C VAL A 88 7.56 17.44 -10.15
N ASN A 89 8.26 18.54 -10.43
CA ASN A 89 8.89 19.42 -9.42
C ASN A 89 7.90 20.37 -8.71
N ASP A 90 6.60 20.04 -8.71
CA ASP A 90 5.58 20.93 -8.14
C ASP A 90 4.90 20.28 -6.91
N ILE A 91 5.74 19.86 -5.96
CA ILE A 91 5.22 19.21 -4.74
C ILE A 91 4.39 20.19 -3.91
N LEU A 92 4.79 21.45 -3.80
CA LEU A 92 4.06 22.46 -3.03
C LEU A 92 2.65 22.69 -3.56
N ARG A 93 2.48 22.78 -4.90
CA ARG A 93 1.16 22.90 -5.53
C ARG A 93 0.28 21.69 -5.22
N ARG A 94 0.85 20.49 -5.21
CA ARG A 94 0.12 19.25 -4.85
C ARG A 94 -0.28 19.23 -3.38
N VAL A 95 0.59 19.74 -2.51
CA VAL A 95 0.27 19.92 -1.08
C VAL A 95 -0.89 20.91 -0.92
N CYS A 96 -0.86 22.05 -1.61
CA CYS A 96 -1.98 23.00 -1.62
C CYS A 96 -3.29 22.31 -2.06
N ALA A 97 -3.25 21.57 -3.16
CA ALA A 97 -4.44 20.86 -3.66
C ALA A 97 -4.94 19.80 -2.66
N ALA A 98 -4.04 19.02 -2.03
CA ALA A 98 -4.40 18.00 -1.07
C ALA A 98 -4.99 18.55 0.23
N LEU A 99 -4.57 19.75 0.63
CA LEU A 99 -5.07 20.45 1.81
C LEU A 99 -6.24 21.40 1.53
N GLY A 100 -6.67 21.52 0.26
CA GLY A 100 -7.75 22.43 -0.13
C GLY A 100 -7.36 23.91 -0.12
N VAL A 101 -6.05 24.22 -0.16
CA VAL A 101 -5.52 25.57 -0.21
C VAL A 101 -5.69 26.15 -1.63
N THR A 102 -6.45 27.22 -1.75
CA THR A 102 -6.66 27.91 -3.03
C THR A 102 -5.50 28.84 -3.34
N LEU A 103 -4.94 28.74 -4.54
CA LEU A 103 -3.84 29.58 -5.02
C LEU A 103 -4.32 30.52 -6.11
N PRO A 104 -3.90 31.81 -6.11
CA PRO A 104 -4.10 32.70 -7.24
C PRO A 104 -3.45 32.16 -8.54
N PRO A 105 -3.98 32.49 -9.71
CA PRO A 105 -3.33 32.16 -10.99
C PRO A 105 -1.92 32.76 -11.06
N GLY A 106 -0.94 31.94 -11.46
CA GLY A 106 0.46 32.38 -11.60
C GLY A 106 1.28 32.36 -10.32
N SER A 107 0.74 31.84 -9.20
CA SER A 107 1.49 31.66 -7.93
C SER A 107 2.77 30.86 -8.14
N ASP A 108 3.88 31.41 -7.68
CA ASP A 108 5.18 30.74 -7.67
C ASP A 108 5.38 29.86 -6.42
N SER A 109 6.55 29.26 -6.27
CA SER A 109 6.87 28.37 -5.13
C SER A 109 6.86 29.12 -3.79
N ALA A 110 7.22 30.42 -3.77
CA ALA A 110 7.20 31.23 -2.55
C ALA A 110 5.76 31.52 -2.11
N ASP A 111 4.89 31.88 -3.06
CA ASP A 111 3.46 32.07 -2.81
C ASP A 111 2.81 30.77 -2.28
N GLN A 112 3.14 29.63 -2.90
CA GLN A 112 2.62 28.32 -2.48
C GLN A 112 3.07 27.99 -1.05
N PHE A 113 4.34 28.20 -0.74
CA PHE A 113 4.87 27.97 0.60
C PHE A 113 4.18 28.86 1.66
N ALA A 114 4.03 30.16 1.35
CA ALA A 114 3.36 31.11 2.23
C ALA A 114 1.88 30.71 2.47
N ALA A 115 1.16 30.33 1.41
CA ALA A 115 -0.22 29.89 1.53
C ALA A 115 -0.38 28.60 2.36
N ILE A 116 0.54 27.63 2.24
CA ILE A 116 0.57 26.44 3.09
C ILE A 116 0.86 26.83 4.53
N GLN A 117 1.83 27.73 4.77
CA GLN A 117 2.17 28.20 6.11
C GLN A 117 0.98 28.85 6.79
N ASP A 118 0.28 29.76 6.10
CA ASP A 118 -0.92 30.43 6.62
C ASP A 118 -2.03 29.43 6.97
N PHE A 119 -2.24 28.43 6.11
CA PHE A 119 -3.20 27.35 6.34
C PHE A 119 -2.84 26.57 7.61
N LEU A 120 -1.58 26.09 7.75
CA LEU A 120 -1.12 25.30 8.88
C LEU A 120 -1.28 26.06 10.20
N LEU A 121 -0.89 27.34 10.22
CA LEU A 121 -1.07 28.21 11.39
C LEU A 121 -2.54 28.49 11.69
N GLY A 122 -3.39 28.54 10.66
CA GLY A 122 -4.84 28.66 10.79
C GLY A 122 -5.46 27.42 11.44
N GLU A 123 -5.08 26.23 11.01
CA GLU A 123 -5.51 24.96 11.60
C GLU A 123 -5.09 24.83 13.06
N HIS A 124 -3.83 25.17 13.35
CA HIS A 124 -3.33 25.18 14.73
C HIS A 124 -4.11 26.15 15.64
N ARG A 125 -4.38 27.37 15.18
CA ARG A 125 -5.22 28.34 15.94
C ARG A 125 -6.66 27.82 16.17
N ALA A 126 -7.17 26.98 15.29
CA ALA A 126 -8.45 26.31 15.43
C ALA A 126 -8.41 25.04 16.30
N GLY A 127 -7.25 24.73 16.91
CA GLY A 127 -7.04 23.53 17.75
C GLY A 127 -6.90 22.24 16.96
N ARG A 128 -6.66 22.31 15.64
CA ARG A 128 -6.47 21.13 14.78
C ARG A 128 -4.99 20.93 14.44
N SER A 129 -4.58 19.69 14.25
CA SER A 129 -3.29 19.30 13.67
C SER A 129 -3.45 18.91 12.21
N VAL A 130 -2.37 18.98 11.43
CA VAL A 130 -2.41 18.61 10.00
C VAL A 130 -1.53 17.39 9.77
N LEU A 131 -2.10 16.36 9.14
CA LEU A 131 -1.40 15.18 8.65
C LEU A 131 -1.37 15.20 7.12
N LEU A 132 -0.19 15.31 6.54
CA LEU A 132 0.01 15.16 5.10
C LEU A 132 0.53 13.75 4.80
N ILE A 133 -0.23 12.98 4.04
CA ILE A 133 0.11 11.62 3.63
C ILE A 133 0.52 11.66 2.16
N ILE A 134 1.67 11.07 1.85
CA ILE A 134 2.15 10.91 0.47
C ILE A 134 2.39 9.43 0.23
N ASP A 135 1.57 8.82 -0.63
CA ASP A 135 1.78 7.45 -1.08
C ASP A 135 2.64 7.41 -2.36
N GLU A 136 3.33 6.30 -2.59
CA GLU A 136 4.33 6.11 -3.65
C GLU A 136 5.47 7.16 -3.59
N ALA A 137 5.88 7.53 -2.37
CA ALA A 137 6.86 8.59 -2.11
C ALA A 137 8.28 8.28 -2.64
N GLN A 138 8.61 7.04 -3.05
CA GLN A 138 9.86 6.72 -3.76
C GLN A 138 9.97 7.44 -5.10
N ASN A 139 8.86 7.97 -5.63
CA ASN A 139 8.84 8.75 -6.87
C ASN A 139 9.18 10.24 -6.66
N LEU A 140 9.32 10.70 -5.42
CA LEU A 140 9.68 12.07 -5.11
C LEU A 140 11.14 12.35 -5.50
N THR A 141 11.37 13.53 -6.06
CA THR A 141 12.74 14.02 -6.29
C THR A 141 13.39 14.44 -4.97
N ARG A 142 14.72 14.59 -4.99
CA ARG A 142 15.46 15.16 -3.86
C ARG A 142 14.91 16.53 -3.45
N ASP A 143 14.67 17.40 -4.42
CA ASP A 143 14.20 18.77 -4.17
C ASP A 143 12.78 18.76 -3.58
N ALA A 144 11.89 17.87 -4.04
CA ALA A 144 10.58 17.69 -3.45
C ALA A 144 10.64 17.23 -1.99
N LEU A 145 11.59 16.34 -1.63
CA LEU A 145 11.82 15.93 -0.23
C LEU A 145 12.33 17.10 0.61
N GLU A 146 13.22 17.94 0.06
CA GLU A 146 13.69 19.14 0.76
C GLU A 146 12.57 20.17 0.96
N ASP A 147 11.73 20.42 -0.03
CA ASP A 147 10.55 21.27 0.13
C ASP A 147 9.63 20.77 1.24
N LEU A 148 9.35 19.47 1.27
CA LEU A 148 8.56 18.85 2.34
C LEU A 148 9.24 18.98 3.71
N ARG A 149 10.55 18.81 3.78
CA ARG A 149 11.32 19.05 5.02
C ARG A 149 11.16 20.49 5.50
N MET A 150 11.24 21.45 4.58
CA MET A 150 11.04 22.88 4.92
C MET A 150 9.65 23.14 5.49
N LEU A 151 8.60 22.50 4.96
CA LEU A 151 7.25 22.60 5.52
C LEU A 151 7.18 22.05 6.96
N THR A 152 7.91 20.99 7.29
CA THR A 152 7.96 20.47 8.67
C THR A 152 8.72 21.38 9.65
N ASN A 153 9.40 22.45 9.18
CA ASN A 153 10.01 23.47 10.03
C ASN A 153 9.02 24.57 10.47
N ILE A 154 7.81 24.59 9.91
CA ILE A 154 6.78 25.54 10.30
C ILE A 154 6.26 25.13 11.67
N ASN A 155 6.50 25.99 12.67
CA ASN A 155 6.14 25.74 14.05
C ASN A 155 5.29 26.90 14.60
N ALA A 156 4.38 26.58 15.52
CA ALA A 156 3.66 27.58 16.31
C ALA A 156 4.21 27.57 17.74
N GLY A 157 5.24 28.37 17.99
CA GLY A 157 5.97 28.36 19.26
C GLY A 157 6.79 27.08 19.42
N ARG A 158 6.34 26.16 20.28
CA ARG A 158 6.99 24.85 20.51
C ARG A 158 6.27 23.70 19.81
N ASP A 159 5.14 23.96 19.17
CA ASP A 159 4.29 22.93 18.57
C ASP A 159 4.59 22.75 17.10
N GLU A 160 4.81 21.52 16.69
CA GLU A 160 4.85 21.14 15.29
C GLU A 160 3.43 21.12 14.72
N VAL A 161 3.19 21.90 13.66
CA VAL A 161 1.86 22.11 13.09
C VAL A 161 1.55 21.16 11.92
N LEU A 162 2.60 20.51 11.37
CA LEU A 162 2.50 19.56 10.27
C LEU A 162 3.19 18.26 10.64
N GLN A 163 2.48 17.15 10.47
CA GLN A 163 3.03 15.81 10.47
C GLN A 163 3.04 15.27 9.03
N LEU A 164 4.15 14.68 8.61
CA LEU A 164 4.32 14.10 7.28
C LEU A 164 4.42 12.59 7.39
N LEU A 165 3.54 11.87 6.70
CA LEU A 165 3.59 10.42 6.57
C LEU A 165 3.95 10.06 5.12
N LEU A 166 5.14 9.52 4.90
CA LEU A 166 5.59 9.02 3.61
C LEU A 166 5.44 7.51 3.54
N SER A 167 4.67 7.04 2.57
CA SER A 167 4.54 5.63 2.24
C SER A 167 5.21 5.35 0.90
N GLY A 168 5.99 4.27 0.82
CA GLY A 168 6.69 3.95 -0.42
C GLY A 168 7.35 2.57 -0.43
N GLN A 169 8.04 2.31 -1.53
CA GLN A 169 8.80 1.09 -1.75
C GLN A 169 10.12 1.13 -0.96
N PRO A 170 10.87 0.00 -0.84
CA PRO A 170 12.13 -0.04 -0.10
C PRO A 170 13.16 1.00 -0.56
N GLU A 171 13.09 1.42 -1.83
CA GLU A 171 13.95 2.45 -2.43
C GLU A 171 13.79 3.81 -1.72
N LEU A 172 12.61 4.13 -1.21
CA LEU A 172 12.40 5.34 -0.41
C LEU A 172 13.33 5.37 0.81
N ARG A 173 13.48 4.23 1.49
CA ARG A 173 14.36 4.12 2.65
C ARG A 173 15.82 4.30 2.26
N ALA A 174 16.22 3.78 1.11
CA ALA A 174 17.56 3.98 0.57
C ALA A 174 17.79 5.45 0.20
N THR A 175 16.81 6.10 -0.43
CA THR A 175 16.86 7.53 -0.79
C THR A 175 17.01 8.42 0.44
N VAL A 176 16.19 8.22 1.48
CA VAL A 176 16.25 9.02 2.73
C VAL A 176 17.59 8.87 3.46
N ARG A 177 18.27 7.73 3.31
CA ARG A 177 19.60 7.49 3.91
C ARG A 177 20.78 8.08 3.15
N ARG A 178 20.54 8.72 2.02
CA ARG A 178 21.63 9.34 1.24
C ARG A 178 22.29 10.48 2.01
N PRO A 179 23.61 10.70 1.84
CA PRO A 179 24.33 11.77 2.51
C PRO A 179 23.79 13.17 2.24
N ASP A 180 23.22 13.40 1.06
CA ASP A 180 22.64 14.68 0.65
C ASP A 180 21.21 14.92 1.23
N LEU A 181 20.65 13.95 1.98
CA LEU A 181 19.35 14.04 2.68
C LEU A 181 19.49 13.84 4.20
N VAL A 182 20.68 14.00 4.76
CA VAL A 182 20.92 13.78 6.20
C VAL A 182 20.01 14.61 7.08
N GLN A 183 19.71 15.87 6.69
CA GLN A 183 18.81 16.75 7.46
C GLN A 183 17.35 16.24 7.41
N PHE A 184 16.91 15.68 6.28
CA PHE A 184 15.62 15.03 6.17
C PHE A 184 15.56 13.79 7.07
N ALA A 185 16.58 12.94 7.01
CA ALA A 185 16.67 11.72 7.81
C ALA A 185 16.60 11.97 9.31
N GLN A 186 17.22 13.08 9.80
CA GLN A 186 17.19 13.47 11.20
C GLN A 186 15.79 13.86 11.71
N ARG A 187 14.86 14.20 10.82
CA ARG A 187 13.46 14.49 11.15
C ARG A 187 12.55 13.26 11.14
N VAL A 188 13.04 12.12 10.64
CA VAL A 188 12.29 10.86 10.68
C VAL A 188 12.30 10.33 12.11
N ALA A 189 11.20 10.53 12.82
CA ALA A 189 11.07 10.11 14.22
C ALA A 189 10.41 8.73 14.37
N ALA A 190 9.63 8.28 13.38
CA ALA A 190 9.03 6.96 13.36
C ALA A 190 9.22 6.31 11.98
N SER A 191 9.51 5.02 11.95
CA SER A 191 9.59 4.29 10.70
C SER A 191 9.24 2.82 10.87
N TYR A 192 8.52 2.26 9.90
CA TYR A 192 8.23 0.84 9.83
C TYR A 192 8.47 0.32 8.42
N HIS A 193 8.99 -0.91 8.33
CA HIS A 193 9.12 -1.62 7.07
C HIS A 193 8.20 -2.83 7.10
N LEU A 194 7.15 -2.80 6.27
CA LEU A 194 6.19 -3.88 6.12
C LEU A 194 6.80 -4.98 5.23
N PRO A 195 7.18 -6.13 5.80
CA PRO A 195 7.82 -7.20 5.05
C PRO A 195 6.80 -7.96 4.20
N ARG A 196 7.30 -8.84 3.33
CA ARG A 196 6.49 -9.87 2.69
C ARG A 196 6.02 -10.89 3.74
N LEU A 197 4.87 -11.50 3.49
CA LEU A 197 4.34 -12.52 4.38
C LEU A 197 5.21 -13.78 4.33
N ASP A 198 5.53 -14.35 5.47
CA ASP A 198 6.10 -15.70 5.54
C ASP A 198 5.03 -16.75 5.20
N LEU A 199 5.41 -18.03 5.22
CA LEU A 199 4.51 -19.14 4.90
C LEU A 199 3.32 -19.21 5.86
N ALA A 200 3.55 -19.03 7.17
CA ALA A 200 2.50 -19.09 8.17
C ALA A 200 1.52 -17.93 8.04
N ALA A 201 2.05 -16.71 7.87
CA ALA A 201 1.26 -15.51 7.63
C ALA A 201 0.49 -15.56 6.31
N THR A 202 1.06 -16.18 5.25
CA THR A 202 0.36 -16.40 3.98
C THR A 202 -0.86 -17.31 4.16
N ALA A 203 -0.71 -18.41 4.90
CA ALA A 203 -1.81 -19.33 5.16
C ALA A 203 -2.90 -18.67 6.04
N GLU A 204 -2.51 -17.91 7.06
CA GLU A 204 -3.42 -17.14 7.91
C GLU A 204 -4.15 -16.06 7.10
N TYR A 205 -3.45 -15.37 6.21
CA TYR A 205 -4.01 -14.36 5.31
C TYR A 205 -5.11 -14.94 4.43
N ILE A 206 -4.83 -16.05 3.73
CA ILE A 206 -5.81 -16.73 2.86
C ILE A 206 -7.04 -17.16 3.67
N ALA A 207 -6.84 -17.82 4.82
CA ALA A 207 -7.92 -18.29 5.67
C ALA A 207 -8.78 -17.15 6.22
N THR A 208 -8.16 -16.03 6.61
CA THR A 208 -8.86 -14.87 7.15
C THR A 208 -9.67 -14.16 6.09
N ARG A 209 -9.14 -13.99 4.87
CA ARG A 209 -9.88 -13.39 3.76
C ARG A 209 -11.10 -14.23 3.36
N LEU A 210 -10.99 -15.55 3.34
CA LEU A 210 -12.13 -16.45 3.12
C LEU A 210 -13.18 -16.28 4.24
N ARG A 211 -12.77 -16.18 5.50
CA ARG A 211 -13.69 -15.99 6.63
C ARG A 211 -14.41 -14.65 6.56
N ILE A 212 -13.71 -13.56 6.22
CA ILE A 212 -14.31 -12.23 6.01
C ILE A 212 -15.35 -12.29 4.88
N ALA A 213 -15.07 -13.06 3.83
CA ALA A 213 -16.00 -13.25 2.72
C ALA A 213 -17.17 -14.20 3.04
N GLY A 214 -17.32 -14.68 4.27
CA GLY A 214 -18.39 -15.58 4.70
C GLY A 214 -18.13 -17.06 4.46
N GLY A 215 -16.97 -17.42 3.91
CA GLY A 215 -16.62 -18.81 3.57
C GLY A 215 -15.90 -19.55 4.68
N GLN A 216 -15.58 -20.83 4.40
CA GLN A 216 -14.82 -21.69 5.30
C GLN A 216 -13.31 -21.57 5.05
N PRO A 217 -12.47 -21.51 6.11
CA PRO A 217 -11.02 -21.46 5.96
C PRO A 217 -10.42 -22.68 5.21
N GLY A 218 -11.10 -23.83 5.25
CA GLY A 218 -10.69 -25.08 4.62
C GLY A 218 -10.84 -25.15 3.10
N VAL A 219 -11.34 -24.09 2.45
CA VAL A 219 -11.42 -24.01 0.99
C VAL A 219 -10.04 -24.14 0.33
N PHE A 220 -8.98 -23.71 0.99
CA PHE A 220 -7.59 -23.95 0.57
C PHE A 220 -6.93 -25.01 1.49
N SER A 221 -6.35 -26.06 0.88
CA SER A 221 -5.52 -26.99 1.62
C SER A 221 -4.22 -26.31 2.09
N ARG A 222 -3.56 -26.85 3.14
CA ARG A 222 -2.26 -26.37 3.60
C ARG A 222 -1.19 -26.41 2.48
N GLN A 223 -1.22 -27.46 1.66
CA GLN A 223 -0.31 -27.61 0.52
C GLN A 223 -0.59 -26.59 -0.57
N ALA A 224 -1.87 -26.22 -0.80
CA ALA A 224 -2.23 -25.13 -1.72
C ALA A 224 -1.70 -23.80 -1.21
N ALA A 225 -1.89 -23.48 0.07
CA ALA A 225 -1.35 -22.25 0.66
C ALA A 225 0.19 -22.19 0.57
N ALA A 226 0.87 -23.30 0.74
CA ALA A 226 2.33 -23.39 0.56
C ALA A 226 2.75 -23.16 -0.91
N ALA A 227 2.01 -23.71 -1.87
CA ALA A 227 2.27 -23.48 -3.29
C ALA A 227 2.01 -22.01 -3.69
N VAL A 228 0.94 -21.40 -3.15
CA VAL A 228 0.67 -19.97 -3.34
C VAL A 228 1.81 -19.14 -2.77
N HIS A 229 2.27 -19.42 -1.54
CA HIS A 229 3.40 -18.70 -0.93
C HIS A 229 4.67 -18.80 -1.80
N ALA A 230 5.00 -20.01 -2.26
CA ALA A 230 6.18 -20.23 -3.10
C ALA A 230 6.13 -19.44 -4.41
N ALA A 231 4.96 -19.38 -5.07
CA ALA A 231 4.77 -18.68 -6.34
C ALA A 231 4.71 -17.15 -6.20
N THR A 232 4.30 -16.64 -5.03
CA THR A 232 4.05 -15.21 -4.80
C THR A 232 5.11 -14.55 -3.91
N ALA A 233 6.04 -15.34 -3.36
CA ALA A 233 7.00 -14.91 -2.36
C ALA A 233 6.32 -14.12 -1.19
N GLY A 234 5.09 -14.50 -0.83
CA GLY A 234 4.35 -13.86 0.25
C GLY A 234 3.84 -12.43 -0.03
N THR A 235 3.73 -12.03 -1.29
CA THR A 235 3.22 -10.70 -1.66
C THR A 235 1.68 -10.69 -1.69
N PRO A 236 0.97 -9.95 -0.81
CA PRO A 236 -0.50 -10.00 -0.68
C PRO A 236 -1.26 -9.79 -1.99
N ARG A 237 -0.83 -8.85 -2.83
CA ARG A 237 -1.46 -8.60 -4.15
C ARG A 237 -1.38 -9.81 -5.06
N LEU A 238 -0.22 -10.47 -5.10
CA LEU A 238 -0.01 -11.68 -5.90
C LEU A 238 -0.74 -12.88 -5.30
N ILE A 239 -0.81 -12.99 -3.96
CA ILE A 239 -1.61 -13.99 -3.27
C ILE A 239 -3.07 -13.86 -3.67
N ASN A 240 -3.63 -12.64 -3.64
CA ASN A 240 -5.01 -12.40 -4.07
C ASN A 240 -5.23 -12.85 -5.51
N GLN A 241 -4.37 -12.45 -6.43
CA GLN A 241 -4.49 -12.80 -7.84
C GLN A 241 -4.47 -14.33 -8.05
N LEU A 242 -3.50 -15.02 -7.44
CA LEU A 242 -3.34 -16.46 -7.61
C LEU A 242 -4.47 -17.23 -6.92
N CYS A 243 -4.93 -16.78 -5.76
CA CYS A 243 -6.04 -17.39 -5.04
C CYS A 243 -7.37 -17.23 -5.79
N ASP A 244 -7.67 -16.07 -6.37
CA ASP A 244 -8.89 -15.83 -7.15
C ASP A 244 -8.93 -16.73 -8.40
N LEU A 245 -7.80 -16.83 -9.13
CA LEU A 245 -7.65 -17.75 -10.23
C LEU A 245 -7.83 -19.21 -9.79
N SER A 246 -7.22 -19.60 -8.67
CA SER A 246 -7.30 -20.97 -8.15
C SER A 246 -8.74 -21.36 -7.75
N LEU A 247 -9.52 -20.42 -7.16
CA LEU A 247 -10.96 -20.65 -6.90
C LEU A 247 -11.72 -20.87 -8.20
N THR A 248 -11.44 -20.07 -9.23
CA THR A 248 -12.07 -20.20 -10.55
C THR A 248 -11.76 -21.57 -11.18
N TYR A 249 -10.52 -22.04 -11.10
CA TYR A 249 -10.11 -23.36 -11.63
C TYR A 249 -10.73 -24.52 -10.85
N ALA A 250 -10.75 -24.44 -9.52
CA ALA A 250 -11.39 -25.46 -8.70
C ALA A 250 -12.90 -25.54 -8.97
N PHE A 251 -13.58 -24.40 -9.12
CA PHE A 251 -14.99 -24.32 -9.49
C PHE A 251 -15.25 -24.97 -10.86
N ALA A 252 -14.45 -24.64 -11.87
CA ALA A 252 -14.60 -25.23 -13.21
C ALA A 252 -14.46 -26.75 -13.19
N GLN A 253 -13.67 -27.30 -12.25
CA GLN A 253 -13.47 -28.74 -12.06
C GLN A 253 -14.44 -29.34 -11.01
N ARG A 254 -15.41 -28.58 -10.50
CA ARG A 254 -16.35 -28.98 -9.45
C ARG A 254 -15.69 -29.51 -8.18
N GLN A 255 -14.48 -29.04 -7.89
CA GLN A 255 -13.75 -29.37 -6.66
C GLN A 255 -14.27 -28.52 -5.49
N GLN A 256 -14.45 -29.14 -4.31
CA GLN A 256 -14.88 -28.45 -3.10
C GLN A 256 -13.73 -27.77 -2.34
N MET A 257 -12.49 -27.98 -2.78
CA MET A 257 -11.29 -27.45 -2.16
C MET A 257 -10.21 -27.17 -3.20
N VAL A 258 -9.51 -26.07 -3.04
CA VAL A 258 -8.30 -25.75 -3.80
C VAL A 258 -7.14 -26.58 -3.25
N THR A 259 -6.59 -27.43 -4.11
CA THR A 259 -5.45 -28.28 -3.79
C THR A 259 -4.14 -27.72 -4.35
N ARG A 260 -3.01 -28.27 -3.96
CA ARG A 260 -1.71 -27.96 -4.57
C ARG A 260 -1.74 -28.14 -6.09
N ALA A 261 -2.31 -29.23 -6.56
CA ALA A 261 -2.42 -29.53 -8.00
C ALA A 261 -3.25 -28.45 -8.74
N THR A 262 -4.29 -27.89 -8.10
CA THR A 262 -5.08 -26.80 -8.68
C THR A 262 -4.21 -25.54 -8.87
N VAL A 263 -3.42 -25.15 -7.86
CA VAL A 263 -2.51 -24.01 -7.94
C VAL A 263 -1.44 -24.23 -9.02
N GLU A 264 -0.80 -25.41 -9.02
CA GLU A 264 0.23 -25.77 -10.00
C GLU A 264 -0.32 -25.74 -11.44
N ARG A 265 -1.58 -26.11 -11.63
CA ARG A 265 -2.24 -26.02 -12.94
C ARG A 265 -2.44 -24.58 -13.39
N VAL A 266 -2.90 -23.68 -12.49
CA VAL A 266 -3.00 -22.24 -12.80
C VAL A 266 -1.65 -21.68 -13.24
N LEU A 267 -0.57 -22.08 -12.56
CA LEU A 267 0.79 -21.66 -12.91
C LEU A 267 1.25 -22.22 -14.24
N ALA A 268 0.98 -23.52 -14.50
CA ALA A 268 1.37 -24.20 -15.75
C ALA A 268 0.64 -23.64 -16.98
N ASP A 269 -0.63 -23.22 -16.83
CA ASP A 269 -1.41 -22.64 -17.92
C ASP A 269 -0.99 -21.18 -18.25
N GLY A 270 -0.03 -20.59 -17.52
CA GLY A 270 0.57 -19.27 -17.79
C GLY A 270 -0.40 -18.09 -17.63
N VAL A 271 -1.53 -18.27 -16.95
CA VAL A 271 -2.54 -17.21 -16.74
C VAL A 271 -2.23 -16.31 -15.53
N PHE A 272 -1.22 -16.67 -14.74
CA PHE A 272 -0.75 -15.90 -13.59
C PHE A 272 0.53 -15.16 -13.94
N PHE A 273 0.50 -13.82 -13.88
CA PHE A 273 1.63 -12.92 -14.20
C PHE A 273 2.33 -12.45 -12.93
N GLY A 274 2.77 -13.38 -12.08
CA GLY A 274 3.51 -13.08 -10.84
C GLY A 274 5.02 -13.26 -10.97
N ILE A 275 5.77 -12.81 -9.97
CA ILE A 275 7.22 -13.02 -9.86
C ILE A 275 7.44 -14.53 -9.63
N GLY A 276 8.04 -15.24 -10.58
CA GLY A 276 8.35 -16.66 -10.46
C GLY A 276 7.55 -17.58 -11.38
N ALA A 277 6.68 -17.05 -12.26
CA ALA A 277 6.21 -17.84 -13.39
C ALA A 277 7.43 -18.23 -14.25
N PRO A 278 7.71 -19.53 -14.50
CA PRO A 278 8.71 -19.90 -15.48
C PRO A 278 8.33 -19.23 -16.80
N ALA A 279 9.28 -18.52 -17.43
CA ALA A 279 9.08 -18.02 -18.78
C ALA A 279 8.62 -19.23 -19.60
N ALA A 280 7.40 -19.17 -20.16
CA ALA A 280 7.01 -20.13 -21.17
C ALA A 280 8.08 -20.04 -22.25
N ASP A 281 8.72 -21.17 -22.52
CA ASP A 281 9.69 -21.32 -23.58
C ASP A 281 8.97 -21.00 -24.89
N GLU A 282 8.96 -19.74 -25.31
CA GLU A 282 8.48 -19.33 -26.63
C GLU A 282 9.47 -19.94 -27.61
N GLY A 283 9.05 -21.08 -28.15
CA GLY A 283 9.83 -21.92 -29.04
C GLY A 283 10.65 -21.12 -30.04
N ALA A 284 11.94 -21.33 -29.99
CA ALA A 284 12.88 -20.79 -30.96
C ALA A 284 12.38 -21.11 -32.37
N PRO A 285 12.38 -20.15 -33.32
CA PRO A 285 11.99 -20.39 -34.69
C PRO A 285 12.90 -21.47 -35.29
N GLN A 286 12.34 -22.58 -35.72
CA GLN A 286 13.07 -23.61 -36.47
C GLN A 286 13.62 -22.97 -37.73
N ALA A 287 14.94 -22.98 -37.87
CA ALA A 287 15.61 -22.59 -39.08
C ALA A 287 15.20 -23.52 -40.23
N PRO A 288 14.98 -23.00 -41.45
CA PRO A 288 14.63 -23.82 -42.59
C PRO A 288 15.79 -24.75 -42.91
N ARG A 289 15.49 -26.05 -43.00
CA ARG A 289 16.43 -27.06 -43.55
C ARG A 289 16.64 -26.79 -45.03
N ALA A 290 17.89 -26.60 -45.45
CA ALA A 290 18.34 -26.60 -46.84
C ALA A 290 18.34 -27.99 -47.42
#